data_143bec3357225375ca5244c830d66351
#
_entry.id   143bec3357225375ca5244c830d66351
#
_cell.length_a   1.000
_cell.length_b   1.000
_cell.length_c   1.000
_cell.angle_alpha   90.00
_cell.angle_beta   90.00
_cell.angle_gamma   90.00
#
_symmetry.space_group_name_H-M   'P 1'
#
loop_
_entity.id
_entity.type
_entity.pdbx_description
1 polymer ?
#
loop_
_entity_poly.entity_id
_entity_poly.type
_entity_poly.pdbx_seq_one_letter_code
_entity_poly.pdbx_strand_id
1 'polypeptide(L)'
;MKLAIRIGGATIALLLIGVAGLWIASNRRDAGRMRASVEIERAPEEIWPWITEPEELTQWVGWLAEVKPDTTSPAEGIGHRETWVMDDPRARAKMMVPGTVTLWEPPDHMGVHVEVPGEFSADVLYTLTDLGNGNTRVEQDGRYTYDSRLASLLEPLRTPGNMRKVFDDMKRLKEKVEAVPEDPNQGVHDDDSTSTAPADSTGR
;
A
#
# COMPACT_ATOMS: atom_id res chain seq x y z
N MET A 1 1.51 -15.18 58.39
CA MET A 1 0.20 -14.97 57.74
C MET A 1 0.03 -13.58 57.13
N LYS A 2 0.36 -12.48 57.80
CA LYS A 2 0.18 -11.10 57.26
C LYS A 2 1.06 -10.76 56.01
N LEU A 3 2.23 -11.39 55.85
CA LEU A 3 3.12 -11.16 54.69
C LEU A 3 2.59 -11.83 53.42
N ALA A 4 2.07 -13.06 53.54
CA ALA A 4 1.51 -13.82 52.41
C ALA A 4 0.25 -13.11 51.80
N ILE A 5 -0.58 -12.50 52.67
CA ILE A 5 -1.76 -11.75 52.26
C ILE A 5 -1.35 -10.46 51.50
N ARG A 6 -0.27 -9.79 51.93
CA ARG A 6 0.23 -8.56 51.23
C ARG A 6 0.84 -8.89 49.87
N ILE A 7 1.56 -9.99 49.73
CA ILE A 7 2.13 -10.42 48.47
C ILE A 7 1.01 -10.83 47.47
N GLY A 8 0.02 -11.60 47.95
CA GLY A 8 -1.14 -11.98 47.13
C GLY A 8 -1.95 -10.76 46.62
N GLY A 9 -2.17 -9.76 47.50
CA GLY A 9 -2.87 -8.54 47.14
C GLY A 9 -2.14 -7.69 46.05
N ALA A 10 -0.80 -7.57 46.17
CA ALA A 10 0.01 -6.85 45.22
C ALA A 10 0.02 -7.53 43.82
N THR A 11 0.08 -8.87 43.80
CA THR A 11 0.05 -9.66 42.57
C THR A 11 -1.29 -9.53 41.84
N ILE A 12 -2.41 -9.58 42.59
CA ILE A 12 -3.75 -9.38 42.04
C ILE A 12 -3.91 -7.94 41.49
N ALA A 13 -3.44 -6.93 42.21
CA ALA A 13 -3.51 -5.55 41.76
C ALA A 13 -2.72 -5.32 40.46
N LEU A 14 -1.51 -5.89 40.35
CA LEU A 14 -0.72 -5.83 39.11
C LEU A 14 -1.40 -6.55 37.95
N LEU A 15 -2.02 -7.70 38.17
CA LEU A 15 -2.81 -8.41 37.17
C LEU A 15 -4.01 -7.58 36.70
N LEU A 16 -4.75 -6.95 37.63
CA LEU A 16 -5.89 -6.10 37.30
C LEU A 16 -5.47 -4.84 36.53
N ILE A 17 -4.34 -4.21 36.89
CA ILE A 17 -3.77 -3.08 36.17
C ILE A 17 -3.34 -3.51 34.74
N GLY A 18 -2.70 -4.69 34.65
CA GLY A 18 -2.34 -5.27 33.35
C GLY A 18 -3.57 -5.53 32.46
N VAL A 19 -4.60 -6.16 33.00
CA VAL A 19 -5.86 -6.42 32.28
C VAL A 19 -6.57 -5.12 31.90
N ALA A 20 -6.63 -4.13 32.79
CA ALA A 20 -7.22 -2.82 32.49
C ALA A 20 -6.43 -2.08 31.41
N GLY A 21 -5.10 -2.10 31.49
CA GLY A 21 -4.22 -1.53 30.46
C GLY A 21 -4.41 -2.21 29.10
N LEU A 22 -4.49 -3.53 29.08
CA LEU A 22 -4.81 -4.32 27.90
C LEU A 22 -6.21 -3.98 27.34
N TRP A 23 -7.20 -3.84 28.21
CA TRP A 23 -8.56 -3.51 27.82
C TRP A 23 -8.66 -2.11 27.21
N ILE A 24 -7.97 -1.12 27.78
CA ILE A 24 -7.87 0.24 27.24
C ILE A 24 -7.14 0.24 25.90
N ALA A 25 -6.03 -0.49 25.78
CA ALA A 25 -5.28 -0.64 24.53
C ALA A 25 -6.11 -1.31 23.43
N SER A 26 -6.89 -2.37 23.78
CA SER A 26 -7.76 -3.08 22.82
C SER A 26 -8.98 -2.29 22.39
N ASN A 27 -9.36 -1.25 23.12
CA ASN A 27 -10.48 -0.38 22.77
C ASN A 27 -10.07 0.72 21.75
N ARG A 28 -8.78 0.87 21.47
CA ARG A 28 -8.28 1.67 20.35
C ARG A 28 -8.45 0.85 19.08
N ARG A 29 -9.53 1.11 18.36
CA ARG A 29 -9.85 0.41 17.10
C ARG A 29 -8.91 0.77 15.94
N ASP A 30 -8.14 1.85 16.07
CA ASP A 30 -7.10 2.24 15.11
C ASP A 30 -5.89 1.33 15.28
N ALA A 31 -5.91 0.21 14.60
CA ALA A 31 -5.01 -0.89 14.86
C ALA A 31 -3.58 -0.66 14.37
N GLY A 32 -3.35 0.15 13.39
CA GLY A 32 -1.99 0.39 12.96
C GLY A 32 -1.89 1.23 11.69
N ARG A 33 -0.77 1.92 11.59
CA ARG A 33 -0.39 2.63 10.38
C ARG A 33 0.98 2.12 9.95
N MET A 34 1.09 1.72 8.70
CA MET A 34 2.36 1.35 8.08
C MET A 34 2.65 2.35 6.97
N ARG A 35 3.84 2.95 7.02
CA ARG A 35 4.31 3.86 5.98
C ARG A 35 5.70 3.43 5.54
N ALA A 36 5.90 3.35 4.24
CA ALA A 36 7.19 3.15 3.62
C ALA A 36 7.34 4.07 2.42
N SER A 37 8.56 4.44 2.08
CA SER A 37 8.86 5.23 0.89
C SER A 37 10.16 4.78 0.27
N VAL A 38 10.27 4.96 -1.05
CA VAL A 38 11.48 4.71 -1.83
C VAL A 38 11.61 5.77 -2.92
N GLU A 39 12.82 6.11 -3.29
CA GLU A 39 13.10 6.96 -4.44
C GLU A 39 13.56 6.07 -5.60
N ILE A 40 12.94 6.24 -6.75
CA ILE A 40 13.14 5.45 -7.97
C ILE A 40 13.59 6.38 -9.08
N GLU A 41 14.63 5.98 -9.84
CA GLU A 41 15.18 6.75 -10.96
C GLU A 41 14.33 6.53 -12.24
N ARG A 42 13.06 6.92 -12.17
CA ARG A 42 12.06 6.87 -13.25
C ARG A 42 11.00 7.94 -13.05
N ALA A 43 10.37 8.36 -14.13
CA ALA A 43 9.22 9.25 -14.08
C ALA A 43 7.98 8.56 -13.49
N PRO A 44 7.02 9.32 -12.90
CA PRO A 44 5.81 8.74 -12.31
C PRO A 44 5.03 7.85 -13.28
N GLU A 45 4.95 8.21 -14.55
CA GLU A 45 4.24 7.49 -15.61
C GLU A 45 4.84 6.11 -15.88
N GLU A 46 6.16 5.96 -15.71
CA GLU A 46 6.85 4.67 -15.88
C GLU A 46 6.64 3.75 -14.66
N ILE A 47 6.40 4.34 -13.49
CA ILE A 47 6.17 3.59 -12.25
C ILE A 47 4.70 3.21 -12.10
N TRP A 48 3.77 4.02 -12.62
CA TRP A 48 2.34 3.84 -12.46
C TRP A 48 1.84 2.43 -12.80
N PRO A 49 2.22 1.80 -13.93
CA PRO A 49 1.82 0.42 -14.24
C PRO A 49 2.22 -0.58 -13.15
N TRP A 50 3.38 -0.38 -12.52
CA TRP A 50 3.90 -1.27 -11.47
C TRP A 50 3.04 -1.32 -10.21
N ILE A 51 2.27 -0.27 -9.93
CA ILE A 51 1.37 -0.21 -8.77
C ILE A 51 -0.09 -0.47 -9.13
N THR A 52 -0.42 -0.56 -10.43
CA THR A 52 -1.81 -0.69 -10.90
C THR A 52 -2.06 -1.97 -11.69
N GLU A 53 -1.08 -2.51 -12.39
CA GLU A 53 -1.27 -3.69 -13.23
C GLU A 53 -1.02 -4.99 -12.47
N PRO A 54 -1.93 -5.99 -12.54
CA PRO A 54 -1.83 -7.25 -11.84
C PRO A 54 -0.52 -8.01 -12.07
N GLU A 55 -0.05 -8.04 -13.31
CA GLU A 55 1.17 -8.72 -13.71
C GLU A 55 2.40 -8.10 -13.05
N GLU A 56 2.43 -6.76 -12.96
CA GLU A 56 3.53 -6.02 -12.37
C GLU A 56 3.51 -6.12 -10.84
N LEU A 57 2.34 -6.00 -10.21
CA LEU A 57 2.17 -6.13 -8.77
C LEU A 57 2.75 -7.45 -8.23
N THR A 58 2.53 -8.56 -8.94
CA THR A 58 3.03 -9.87 -8.52
C THR A 58 4.55 -10.01 -8.56
N GLN A 59 5.25 -9.12 -9.26
CA GLN A 59 6.71 -9.17 -9.39
C GLN A 59 7.44 -8.60 -8.16
N TRP A 60 6.81 -7.69 -7.43
CA TRP A 60 7.47 -7.00 -6.32
C TRP A 60 6.76 -7.20 -4.97
N VAL A 61 5.47 -7.43 -4.92
CA VAL A 61 4.75 -7.74 -3.68
C VAL A 61 5.02 -9.19 -3.29
N GLY A 62 5.93 -9.41 -2.37
CA GLY A 62 6.59 -10.72 -2.14
C GLY A 62 5.73 -11.83 -1.56
N TRP A 63 4.49 -11.59 -1.25
CA TRP A 63 3.51 -12.57 -0.76
C TRP A 63 2.23 -12.60 -1.62
N LEU A 64 2.18 -11.79 -2.67
CA LEU A 64 1.10 -11.76 -3.65
C LEU A 64 1.39 -12.83 -4.73
N ALA A 65 0.56 -13.86 -4.78
CA ALA A 65 0.70 -14.95 -5.75
C ALA A 65 -0.09 -14.70 -7.03
N GLU A 66 -1.22 -14.02 -6.93
CA GLU A 66 -2.14 -13.78 -8.06
C GLU A 66 -3.06 -12.60 -7.73
N VAL A 67 -3.41 -11.81 -8.75
CA VAL A 67 -4.48 -10.81 -8.69
C VAL A 67 -5.59 -11.25 -9.64
N LYS A 68 -6.81 -11.34 -9.14
CA LYS A 68 -8.01 -11.75 -9.89
C LYS A 68 -8.94 -10.55 -10.06
N PRO A 69 -9.01 -9.92 -11.24
CA PRO A 69 -9.94 -8.84 -11.48
C PRO A 69 -11.39 -9.33 -11.43
N ASP A 70 -12.27 -8.50 -10.88
CA ASP A 70 -13.72 -8.72 -10.93
C ASP A 70 -14.27 -8.14 -12.23
N THR A 71 -14.61 -9.01 -13.18
CA THR A 71 -15.12 -8.60 -14.51
C THR A 71 -16.49 -7.90 -14.45
N THR A 72 -17.13 -7.82 -13.27
CA THR A 72 -18.40 -7.10 -13.07
C THR A 72 -18.19 -5.66 -12.59
N SER A 73 -16.94 -5.27 -12.31
CA SER A 73 -16.56 -3.91 -11.96
C SER A 73 -15.97 -3.16 -13.16
N PRO A 74 -15.76 -1.83 -13.08
CA PRO A 74 -14.99 -1.10 -14.08
C PRO A 74 -13.63 -1.77 -14.31
N ALA A 75 -13.12 -1.72 -15.55
CA ALA A 75 -11.84 -2.33 -15.89
C ALA A 75 -10.67 -1.66 -15.14
N GLU A 76 -10.79 -0.35 -14.86
CA GLU A 76 -9.83 0.45 -14.11
C GLU A 76 -10.53 1.61 -13.40
N GLY A 77 -9.80 2.32 -12.54
CA GLY A 77 -10.28 3.52 -11.88
C GLY A 77 -11.12 3.26 -10.64
N ILE A 78 -11.77 4.31 -10.15
CA ILE A 78 -12.59 4.24 -8.92
C ILE A 78 -13.69 3.20 -9.07
N GLY A 79 -13.79 2.30 -8.08
CA GLY A 79 -14.76 1.21 -8.07
C GLY A 79 -14.29 -0.05 -8.79
N HIS A 80 -13.09 -0.05 -9.40
CA HIS A 80 -12.45 -1.29 -9.85
C HIS A 80 -12.27 -2.22 -8.66
N ARG A 81 -12.63 -3.50 -8.85
CA ARG A 81 -12.53 -4.54 -7.81
C ARG A 81 -11.64 -5.67 -8.28
N GLU A 82 -10.87 -6.16 -7.34
CA GLU A 82 -9.98 -7.29 -7.56
C GLU A 82 -9.85 -8.14 -6.29
N THR A 83 -9.39 -9.35 -6.42
CA THR A 83 -9.09 -10.22 -5.29
C THR A 83 -7.62 -10.60 -5.32
N TRP A 84 -6.90 -10.21 -4.29
CA TRP A 84 -5.49 -10.58 -4.09
C TRP A 84 -5.39 -11.94 -3.45
N VAL A 85 -4.68 -12.85 -4.10
CA VAL A 85 -4.40 -14.19 -3.56
C VAL A 85 -3.05 -14.13 -2.86
N MET A 86 -3.10 -14.10 -1.54
CA MET A 86 -1.92 -14.02 -0.70
C MET A 86 -1.40 -15.41 -0.36
N ASP A 87 -0.12 -15.66 -0.58
CA ASP A 87 0.57 -16.92 -0.25
C ASP A 87 1.73 -16.63 0.72
N ASP A 88 1.38 -16.45 2.01
CA ASP A 88 2.42 -16.33 3.05
C ASP A 88 2.96 -17.74 3.36
N PRO A 89 4.27 -17.98 3.19
CA PRO A 89 4.89 -19.28 3.51
C PRO A 89 4.68 -19.74 4.96
N ARG A 90 4.28 -18.84 5.84
CA ARG A 90 3.98 -19.14 7.25
C ARG A 90 2.50 -19.46 7.49
N ALA A 91 1.64 -19.15 6.54
CA ALA A 91 0.22 -19.45 6.60
C ALA A 91 -0.03 -20.91 6.16
N ARG A 92 -1.06 -21.55 6.74
CA ARG A 92 -1.45 -22.92 6.35
C ARG A 92 -2.28 -22.97 5.07
N ALA A 93 -2.81 -21.81 4.65
CA ALA A 93 -3.67 -21.68 3.47
C ALA A 93 -3.45 -20.31 2.82
N LYS A 94 -3.73 -20.24 1.53
CA LYS A 94 -3.78 -18.97 0.81
C LYS A 94 -4.93 -18.12 1.34
N MET A 95 -4.69 -16.81 1.49
CA MET A 95 -5.70 -15.84 1.91
C MET A 95 -6.22 -15.13 0.67
N MET A 96 -7.54 -14.98 0.58
CA MET A 96 -8.22 -14.21 -0.46
C MET A 96 -8.57 -12.85 0.13
N VAL A 97 -8.03 -11.78 -0.44
CA VAL A 97 -8.22 -10.40 0.05
C VAL A 97 -8.93 -9.58 -1.02
N PRO A 98 -10.24 -9.38 -0.92
CA PRO A 98 -10.97 -8.49 -1.80
C PRO A 98 -10.48 -7.05 -1.64
N GLY A 99 -10.23 -6.38 -2.76
CA GLY A 99 -9.84 -4.98 -2.85
C GLY A 99 -10.79 -4.18 -3.74
N THR A 100 -10.91 -2.90 -3.44
CA THR A 100 -11.68 -1.94 -4.24
C THR A 100 -10.88 -0.65 -4.35
N VAL A 101 -10.69 -0.14 -5.55
CA VAL A 101 -10.05 1.15 -5.80
C VAL A 101 -10.97 2.27 -5.33
N THR A 102 -10.48 3.12 -4.44
CA THR A 102 -11.22 4.21 -3.80
C THR A 102 -10.73 5.61 -4.22
N LEU A 103 -9.50 5.69 -4.70
CA LEU A 103 -8.90 6.91 -5.27
C LEU A 103 -8.14 6.52 -6.54
N TRP A 104 -8.25 7.35 -7.58
CA TRP A 104 -7.59 7.12 -8.87
C TRP A 104 -7.27 8.45 -9.53
N GLU A 105 -6.04 8.88 -9.41
CA GLU A 105 -5.51 10.15 -9.94
C GLU A 105 -4.15 9.87 -10.60
N PRO A 106 -4.15 9.27 -11.81
CA PRO A 106 -2.90 8.95 -12.53
C PRO A 106 -2.10 10.22 -12.89
N PRO A 107 -0.77 10.17 -12.79
CA PRO A 107 0.04 9.09 -12.24
C PRO A 107 0.35 9.28 -10.75
N ASP A 108 -0.32 10.22 -10.04
CA ASP A 108 0.09 10.72 -8.74
C ASP A 108 -0.43 9.92 -7.56
N HIS A 109 -1.73 9.50 -7.61
CA HIS A 109 -2.37 8.87 -6.45
C HIS A 109 -3.24 7.67 -6.80
N MET A 110 -3.07 6.58 -6.05
CA MET A 110 -3.97 5.42 -6.05
C MET A 110 -4.31 5.00 -4.63
N GLY A 111 -5.60 4.91 -4.33
CA GLY A 111 -6.12 4.41 -3.07
C GLY A 111 -6.85 3.09 -3.25
N VAL A 112 -6.59 2.12 -2.37
CA VAL A 112 -7.27 0.82 -2.37
C VAL A 112 -7.79 0.54 -0.97
N HIS A 113 -9.07 0.20 -0.89
CA HIS A 113 -9.68 -0.37 0.32
C HIS A 113 -9.70 -1.89 0.19
N VAL A 114 -9.19 -2.58 1.20
CA VAL A 114 -9.25 -4.05 1.29
C VAL A 114 -10.00 -4.44 2.54
N GLU A 115 -10.82 -5.50 2.44
CA GLU A 115 -11.61 -6.00 3.57
C GLU A 115 -11.67 -7.53 3.53
N VAL A 116 -11.25 -8.15 4.63
CA VAL A 116 -11.47 -9.57 4.89
C VAL A 116 -12.45 -9.68 6.06
N PRO A 117 -13.75 -9.97 5.77
CA PRO A 117 -14.80 -9.96 6.78
C PRO A 117 -14.47 -10.85 7.98
N GLY A 118 -14.56 -10.29 9.20
CA GLY A 118 -14.26 -10.98 10.45
C GLY A 118 -12.78 -11.05 10.81
N GLU A 119 -11.90 -10.50 9.98
CA GLU A 119 -10.46 -10.48 10.22
C GLU A 119 -9.93 -9.06 10.32
N PHE A 120 -9.89 -8.32 9.21
CA PHE A 120 -9.37 -6.95 9.15
C PHE A 120 -9.90 -6.18 7.94
N SER A 121 -9.77 -4.86 8.01
CA SER A 121 -9.85 -3.95 6.86
C SER A 121 -8.62 -3.07 6.80
N ALA A 122 -8.27 -2.58 5.61
CA ALA A 122 -7.19 -1.62 5.44
C ALA A 122 -7.49 -0.64 4.30
N ASP A 123 -7.06 0.61 4.50
CA ASP A 123 -6.96 1.61 3.45
C ASP A 123 -5.48 1.81 3.12
N VAL A 124 -5.11 1.59 1.87
CA VAL A 124 -3.75 1.75 1.36
C VAL A 124 -3.74 2.87 0.34
N LEU A 125 -2.89 3.87 0.55
CA LEU A 125 -2.66 4.98 -0.36
C LEU A 125 -1.25 4.90 -0.91
N TYR A 126 -1.12 4.89 -2.22
CA TYR A 126 0.12 5.13 -2.93
C TYR A 126 0.16 6.59 -3.40
N THR A 127 1.30 7.22 -3.19
CA THR A 127 1.57 8.59 -3.66
C THR A 127 2.88 8.59 -4.41
N LEU A 128 2.85 9.05 -5.65
CA LEU A 128 4.03 9.27 -6.48
C LEU A 128 4.28 10.77 -6.54
N THR A 129 5.48 11.18 -6.18
CA THR A 129 5.88 12.60 -6.22
C THR A 129 7.08 12.73 -7.13
N ASP A 130 6.90 13.45 -8.23
CA ASP A 130 8.02 13.82 -9.10
C ASP A 130 9.01 14.71 -8.32
N LEU A 131 10.26 14.28 -8.27
CA LEU A 131 11.36 15.00 -7.61
C LEU A 131 12.17 15.84 -8.60
N GLY A 132 11.82 15.77 -9.90
CA GLY A 132 12.60 16.32 -11.00
C GLY A 132 13.76 15.42 -11.42
N ASN A 133 14.36 15.71 -12.55
CA ASN A 133 15.48 14.96 -13.12
C ASN A 133 15.18 13.45 -13.37
N GLY A 134 13.93 13.10 -13.64
CA GLY A 134 13.53 11.71 -13.86
C GLY A 134 13.49 10.85 -12.61
N ASN A 135 13.42 11.45 -11.42
CA ASN A 135 13.32 10.72 -10.14
C ASN A 135 11.92 10.90 -9.54
N THR A 136 11.38 9.83 -9.00
CA THR A 136 10.08 9.83 -8.30
C THR A 136 10.23 9.26 -6.90
N ARG A 137 9.59 9.91 -5.92
CA ARG A 137 9.36 9.32 -4.61
C ARG A 137 8.04 8.59 -4.59
N VAL A 138 8.08 7.30 -4.34
CA VAL A 138 6.89 6.47 -4.11
C VAL A 138 6.69 6.28 -2.62
N GLU A 139 5.53 6.67 -2.11
CA GLU A 139 5.13 6.46 -0.72
C GLU A 139 3.92 5.51 -0.66
N GLN A 140 3.96 4.56 0.26
CA GLN A 140 2.82 3.70 0.61
C GLN A 140 2.41 4.01 2.05
N ASP A 141 1.16 4.42 2.27
CA ASP A 141 0.58 4.70 3.59
C ASP A 141 -0.63 3.80 3.80
N GLY A 142 -0.49 2.79 4.64
CA GLY A 142 -1.53 1.83 4.96
C GLY A 142 -2.08 2.04 6.37
N ARG A 143 -3.41 2.10 6.50
CA ARG A 143 -4.12 2.11 7.79
C ARG A 143 -4.91 0.83 7.93
N TYR A 144 -4.72 0.14 9.07
CA TYR A 144 -5.29 -1.17 9.33
C TYR A 144 -6.22 -1.13 10.53
N THR A 145 -7.34 -1.80 10.41
CA THR A 145 -8.30 -2.02 11.50
C THR A 145 -8.59 -3.50 11.61
N TYR A 146 -8.53 -4.06 12.81
CA TYR A 146 -8.88 -5.48 13.04
C TYR A 146 -10.27 -5.60 13.64
N ASP A 147 -11.06 -6.56 13.14
CA ASP A 147 -12.39 -6.85 13.68
C ASP A 147 -12.33 -7.50 15.07
N SER A 148 -11.28 -8.30 15.30
CA SER A 148 -11.05 -8.99 16.56
C SER A 148 -10.25 -8.13 17.55
N ARG A 149 -10.81 -7.94 18.77
CA ARG A 149 -10.08 -7.27 19.87
C ARG A 149 -8.77 -7.97 20.22
N LEU A 150 -8.71 -9.29 20.11
CA LEU A 150 -7.50 -10.06 20.39
C LEU A 150 -6.45 -9.82 19.29
N ALA A 151 -6.85 -9.73 18.01
CA ALA A 151 -5.95 -9.42 16.92
C ALA A 151 -5.37 -8.01 17.07
N SER A 152 -6.21 -7.02 17.41
CA SER A 152 -5.81 -5.65 17.72
C SER A 152 -4.82 -5.56 18.90
N LEU A 153 -5.02 -6.40 19.92
CA LEU A 153 -4.15 -6.47 21.08
C LEU A 153 -2.76 -7.04 20.75
N LEU A 154 -2.70 -8.01 19.82
CA LEU A 154 -1.47 -8.66 19.40
C LEU A 154 -0.75 -7.87 18.28
N GLU A 155 -1.38 -6.82 17.75
CA GLU A 155 -0.85 -6.00 16.69
C GLU A 155 0.57 -5.45 16.99
N PRO A 156 0.86 -4.84 18.16
CA PRO A 156 2.20 -4.33 18.46
C PRO A 156 3.32 -5.37 18.35
N LEU A 157 2.98 -6.65 18.50
CA LEU A 157 3.93 -7.76 18.34
C LEU A 157 4.14 -8.15 16.88
N ARG A 158 3.17 -7.87 16.02
CA ARG A 158 3.18 -8.20 14.56
C ARG A 158 3.71 -7.06 13.69
N THR A 159 3.45 -5.81 14.11
CA THR A 159 3.83 -4.60 13.36
C THR A 159 5.28 -4.56 12.90
N PRO A 160 6.30 -4.89 13.74
CA PRO A 160 7.69 -4.86 13.27
C PRO A 160 7.95 -5.81 12.09
N GLY A 161 7.32 -6.98 12.09
CA GLY A 161 7.42 -7.95 11.00
C GLY A 161 6.71 -7.49 9.72
N ASN A 162 5.53 -6.89 9.87
CA ASN A 162 4.76 -6.36 8.75
C ASN A 162 5.43 -5.13 8.12
N MET A 163 5.93 -4.20 8.95
CA MET A 163 6.72 -3.05 8.47
C MET A 163 7.92 -3.49 7.64
N ARG A 164 8.67 -4.48 8.13
CA ARG A 164 9.82 -5.00 7.38
C ARG A 164 9.42 -5.55 6.02
N LYS A 165 8.30 -6.28 5.93
CA LYS A 165 7.77 -6.76 4.64
C LYS A 165 7.48 -5.62 3.68
N VAL A 166 6.79 -4.58 4.15
CA VAL A 166 6.47 -3.40 3.31
C VAL A 166 7.75 -2.72 2.81
N PHE A 167 8.77 -2.56 3.66
CA PHE A 167 10.07 -2.01 3.23
C PHE A 167 10.77 -2.92 2.21
N ASP A 168 10.77 -4.22 2.43
CA ASP A 168 11.37 -5.19 1.51
C ASP A 168 10.63 -5.19 0.16
N ASP A 169 9.30 -5.01 0.16
CA ASP A 169 8.48 -4.87 -1.03
C ASP A 169 8.81 -3.59 -1.80
N MET A 170 8.85 -2.44 -1.12
CA MET A 170 9.22 -1.17 -1.75
C MET A 170 10.64 -1.19 -2.35
N LYS A 171 11.56 -1.88 -1.70
CA LYS A 171 12.91 -2.09 -2.25
C LYS A 171 12.86 -2.92 -3.53
N ARG A 172 12.09 -4.02 -3.55
CA ARG A 172 11.90 -4.83 -4.76
C ARG A 172 11.24 -4.05 -5.89
N LEU A 173 10.23 -3.19 -5.58
CA LEU A 173 9.64 -2.30 -6.56
C LEU A 173 10.72 -1.46 -7.24
N LYS A 174 11.57 -0.78 -6.47
CA LYS A 174 12.70 -0.01 -7.01
C LYS A 174 13.59 -0.87 -7.91
N GLU A 175 14.05 -2.02 -7.41
CA GLU A 175 14.93 -2.92 -8.16
C GLU A 175 14.30 -3.40 -9.47
N LYS A 176 13.00 -3.64 -9.49
CA LYS A 176 12.28 -4.11 -10.69
C LYS A 176 12.08 -3.00 -11.71
N VAL A 177 11.62 -1.84 -11.28
CA VAL A 177 11.39 -0.68 -12.15
C VAL A 177 12.70 -0.22 -12.79
N GLU A 178 13.77 -0.09 -12.02
CA GLU A 178 15.08 0.37 -12.52
C GLU A 178 15.79 -0.68 -13.39
N ALA A 179 15.41 -1.96 -13.31
CA ALA A 179 15.95 -3.00 -14.17
C ALA A 179 15.39 -2.97 -15.60
N VAL A 180 14.26 -2.30 -15.84
CA VAL A 180 13.73 -2.10 -17.18
C VAL A 180 14.57 -1.04 -17.90
N PRO A 181 15.10 -1.32 -19.11
CA PRO A 181 15.81 -0.31 -19.89
C PRO A 181 14.91 0.89 -20.18
N GLU A 182 15.45 2.10 -20.08
CA GLU A 182 14.74 3.31 -20.53
C GLU A 182 14.33 3.17 -21.99
N ASP A 183 13.06 3.48 -22.32
CA ASP A 183 12.64 3.60 -23.71
C ASP A 183 13.22 4.90 -24.29
N PRO A 184 14.16 4.83 -25.25
CA PRO A 184 14.80 6.01 -25.83
C PRO A 184 13.83 6.95 -26.55
N ASN A 185 12.56 6.55 -26.74
CA ASN A 185 11.54 7.35 -27.44
C ASN A 185 10.59 8.13 -26.50
N GLN A 186 10.65 7.95 -25.18
CA GLN A 186 9.75 8.67 -24.25
C GLN A 186 10.14 10.15 -24.01
N GLY A 187 11.27 10.62 -24.53
CA GLY A 187 11.77 12.01 -24.35
C GLY A 187 11.48 12.98 -25.50
N VAL A 188 10.81 12.56 -26.58
CA VAL A 188 10.51 13.42 -27.73
C VAL A 188 9.06 13.90 -27.66
N HIS A 189 8.80 14.84 -26.78
CA HIS A 189 7.67 15.75 -26.99
C HIS A 189 8.02 16.59 -28.22
N ASP A 190 7.37 16.29 -29.34
CA ASP A 190 7.40 17.12 -30.55
C ASP A 190 6.85 18.51 -30.20
N ASP A 191 7.74 19.40 -29.85
CA ASP A 191 7.49 20.83 -29.72
C ASP A 191 7.54 21.46 -31.15
N ASP A 192 6.78 20.83 -32.08
CA ASP A 192 6.63 21.32 -33.44
C ASP A 192 5.35 22.13 -33.58
N SER A 193 5.26 23.22 -32.82
CA SER A 193 4.34 24.32 -33.08
C SER A 193 5.05 25.43 -33.87
N THR A 194 5.59 25.09 -35.04
CA THR A 194 6.00 26.09 -36.03
C THR A 194 4.75 26.63 -36.69
N SER A 195 4.20 27.65 -36.07
CA SER A 195 3.21 28.56 -36.67
C SER A 195 3.75 29.13 -37.96
N THR A 196 3.34 28.56 -39.09
CA THR A 196 3.50 29.19 -40.38
C THR A 196 2.30 30.10 -40.63
N ALA A 197 2.46 31.38 -40.34
CA ALA A 197 1.50 32.41 -40.74
C ALA A 197 1.42 32.46 -42.28
N PRO A 198 0.24 32.50 -42.87
CA PRO A 198 0.12 32.75 -44.31
C PRO A 198 0.43 34.21 -44.62
N ALA A 199 1.37 34.42 -45.51
CA ALA A 199 1.69 35.72 -46.10
C ALA A 199 0.48 36.24 -46.89
N ASP A 200 0.02 37.39 -46.47
CA ASP A 200 -0.89 38.24 -47.19
C ASP A 200 -0.25 38.69 -48.52
N SER A 201 -0.87 38.37 -49.64
CA SER A 201 -0.57 38.96 -50.96
C SER A 201 -1.79 39.72 -51.47
N THR A 202 -1.94 40.95 -51.01
CA THR A 202 -2.66 41.98 -51.71
C THR A 202 -1.87 42.40 -52.95
N GLY A 203 -2.49 42.31 -54.06
CA GLY A 203 -1.91 42.87 -55.28
C GLY A 203 -2.80 42.80 -56.49
N ARG A 204 -3.65 43.85 -56.65
CA ARG A 204 -4.34 44.34 -57.85
C ARG A 204 -5.63 43.67 -58.25
#